data_7d3a1892c0e05a207bed039c127efb8a
#
_entry.id   7d3a1892c0e05a207bed039c127efb8a
#
_cell.length_a   1.000
_cell.length_b   1.000
_cell.length_c   1.000
_cell.angle_alpha   90.00
_cell.angle_beta   90.00
_cell.angle_gamma   90.00
#
_symmetry.space_group_name_H-M   'P 1'
#
loop_
_entity.id
_entity.type
_entity.pdbx_description
1 polymer ?
#
loop_
_entity_poly.entity_id
_entity_poly.type
_entity_poly.pdbx_seq_one_letter_code
_entity_poly.pdbx_strand_id
1 'polypeptide(L)'
;MLDDWFGTDRNGGTGADVITDYNDPRVCKLSLAGVCPFTILKNTRLEKHPCRFEVCPCPPILREKYLKDRAGTPTTYDQQLYEILDGILESADKHIIFSKNVRDSKAAELQENPELKNKDKMIKECLEKSRELGLRGEVSAAYSYLDKAELIREQRSKKEYELQKRGSEKELRITVCEVCTAVIRQSDLEGRMEEHVVGRQHKAFLKMREVFENLKSAGIVNKRNSGKIARQGKRKFQSIRKLVPLD
;
A
#
# COMPACT_ATOMS: atom_id res chain seq x y z
N MET A 1 37.95 -31.35 1.40
CA MET A 1 38.06 -30.38 2.53
C MET A 1 37.71 -28.95 2.15
N LEU A 2 38.23 -28.34 1.05
CA LEU A 2 37.83 -26.99 0.69
C LEU A 2 36.48 -26.94 -0.03
N ASP A 3 36.11 -27.96 -0.76
CA ASP A 3 34.84 -28.07 -1.46
C ASP A 3 33.65 -28.29 -0.51
N ASP A 4 33.87 -28.87 0.67
CA ASP A 4 32.89 -29.00 1.75
C ASP A 4 32.54 -27.64 2.37
N TRP A 5 33.48 -26.69 2.33
CA TRP A 5 33.34 -25.37 2.94
C TRP A 5 32.82 -24.31 1.95
N PHE A 6 33.21 -24.40 0.68
CA PHE A 6 32.93 -23.38 -0.34
C PHE A 6 32.01 -23.88 -1.48
N GLY A 7 31.59 -25.13 -1.43
CA GLY A 7 30.84 -25.79 -2.51
C GLY A 7 31.70 -26.15 -3.71
N THR A 8 31.23 -27.07 -4.50
CA THR A 8 31.93 -27.58 -5.71
C THR A 8 32.03 -26.57 -6.84
N ASP A 9 31.23 -25.49 -6.78
CA ASP A 9 31.09 -24.46 -7.84
C ASP A 9 31.98 -23.20 -7.68
N ARG A 10 32.95 -23.26 -6.82
CA ARG A 10 33.82 -22.11 -6.49
C ARG A 10 34.64 -21.54 -7.69
N ASN A 11 34.84 -22.32 -8.76
CA ASN A 11 35.61 -21.91 -9.93
C ASN A 11 34.77 -21.75 -11.22
N GLY A 12 33.43 -21.51 -11.08
CA GLY A 12 32.55 -21.47 -12.24
C GLY A 12 32.36 -22.89 -12.80
N GLY A 13 31.24 -23.50 -12.47
CA GLY A 13 30.95 -24.93 -12.66
C GLY A 13 31.50 -25.53 -13.95
N THR A 14 31.96 -26.76 -13.81
CA THR A 14 32.30 -27.62 -14.94
C THR A 14 31.13 -27.62 -15.92
N GLY A 15 31.34 -27.18 -17.15
CA GLY A 15 30.39 -26.85 -18.20
C GLY A 15 29.25 -27.81 -18.57
N ALA A 16 28.92 -28.78 -17.70
CA ALA A 16 27.83 -29.73 -17.91
C ALA A 16 26.45 -29.24 -17.42
N ASP A 17 26.39 -28.23 -16.50
CA ASP A 17 25.15 -27.76 -15.88
C ASP A 17 24.75 -26.29 -16.21
N VAL A 18 25.43 -25.65 -17.16
CA VAL A 18 25.05 -24.31 -17.58
C VAL A 18 23.78 -24.38 -18.41
N ILE A 19 22.66 -24.01 -17.80
CA ILE A 19 21.38 -23.92 -18.51
C ILE A 19 21.45 -22.77 -19.50
N THR A 20 21.48 -23.11 -20.80
CA THR A 20 21.55 -22.17 -21.92
C THR A 20 20.20 -21.96 -22.61
N ASP A 21 19.22 -22.80 -22.30
CA ASP A 21 17.87 -22.74 -22.88
C ASP A 21 16.86 -22.23 -21.81
N TYR A 22 16.13 -21.18 -22.15
CA TYR A 22 15.06 -20.65 -21.31
C TYR A 22 13.82 -21.57 -21.24
N ASN A 23 13.70 -22.56 -22.17
CA ASN A 23 12.62 -23.56 -22.15
C ASN A 23 12.86 -24.69 -21.14
N ASP A 24 14.07 -24.81 -20.58
CA ASP A 24 14.39 -25.82 -19.59
C ASP A 24 13.34 -25.81 -18.45
N PRO A 25 12.82 -26.99 -18.04
CA PRO A 25 11.82 -27.10 -17.00
C PRO A 25 12.30 -26.60 -15.61
N ARG A 26 13.61 -26.54 -15.38
CA ARG A 26 14.20 -26.02 -14.15
C ARG A 26 14.15 -24.49 -14.06
N VAL A 27 13.94 -23.77 -15.17
CA VAL A 27 13.92 -22.32 -15.25
C VAL A 27 12.54 -21.75 -14.91
N CYS A 28 12.51 -20.78 -13.99
CA CYS A 28 11.28 -20.12 -13.58
C CYS A 28 10.70 -19.24 -14.70
N LYS A 29 9.57 -19.62 -15.24
CA LYS A 29 8.87 -18.91 -16.33
C LYS A 29 8.37 -17.52 -15.91
N LEU A 30 7.95 -17.35 -14.66
CA LEU A 30 7.54 -16.05 -14.12
C LEU A 30 8.71 -15.07 -14.04
N SER A 31 9.91 -15.57 -13.69
CA SER A 31 11.12 -14.75 -13.66
C SER A 31 11.57 -14.31 -15.07
N LEU A 32 11.36 -15.15 -16.09
CA LEU A 32 11.58 -14.81 -17.50
C LEU A 32 10.64 -13.67 -17.95
N ALA A 33 9.35 -13.78 -17.64
CA ALA A 33 8.35 -12.78 -18.01
C ALA A 33 8.56 -11.41 -17.31
N GLY A 34 9.28 -11.38 -16.19
CA GLY A 34 9.56 -10.11 -15.52
C GLY A 34 10.07 -10.28 -14.09
N VAL A 35 9.25 -10.81 -13.22
CA VAL A 35 9.56 -10.98 -11.79
C VAL A 35 8.88 -12.23 -11.25
N CYS A 36 9.58 -12.99 -10.44
CA CYS A 36 8.94 -14.09 -9.70
C CYS A 36 8.48 -13.55 -8.32
N PRO A 37 7.16 -13.47 -8.06
CA PRO A 37 6.64 -12.97 -6.77
C PRO A 37 7.13 -13.78 -5.58
N PHE A 38 7.30 -15.10 -5.75
CA PHE A 38 7.73 -16.00 -4.69
C PHE A 38 9.20 -15.80 -4.28
N THR A 39 10.05 -15.41 -5.23
CA THR A 39 11.46 -15.14 -4.96
C THR A 39 11.68 -13.73 -4.42
N ILE A 40 10.99 -12.73 -4.99
CA ILE A 40 11.17 -11.35 -4.56
C ILE A 40 10.60 -11.08 -3.17
N LEU A 41 9.56 -11.83 -2.76
CA LEU A 41 8.96 -11.76 -1.42
C LEU A 41 9.61 -12.69 -0.41
N LYS A 42 10.67 -13.44 -0.79
CA LYS A 42 11.41 -14.31 0.12
C LYS A 42 11.96 -13.52 1.31
N ASN A 43 11.87 -14.10 2.50
CA ASN A 43 12.25 -13.47 3.76
C ASN A 43 11.47 -12.17 4.09
N THR A 44 10.24 -12.06 3.60
CA THR A 44 9.30 -11.00 4.01
C THR A 44 8.13 -11.60 4.77
N ARG A 45 7.34 -10.74 5.44
CA ARG A 45 6.11 -11.19 6.13
C ARG A 45 5.04 -11.76 5.19
N LEU A 46 5.16 -11.51 3.89
CA LEU A 46 4.22 -11.93 2.86
C LEU A 46 4.71 -13.13 2.06
N GLU A 47 5.80 -13.74 2.48
CA GLU A 47 6.26 -15.01 1.91
C GLU A 47 5.24 -16.10 2.17
N LYS A 48 4.70 -16.69 1.09
CA LYS A 48 3.76 -17.82 1.18
C LYS A 48 4.48 -19.16 1.06
N HIS A 49 5.30 -19.29 0.05
CA HIS A 49 6.11 -20.49 -0.23
C HIS A 49 7.29 -20.10 -1.14
N PRO A 50 8.39 -20.84 -1.09
CA PRO A 50 9.53 -20.62 -2.00
C PRO A 50 9.15 -20.94 -3.44
N CYS A 51 9.92 -20.39 -4.39
CA CYS A 51 9.78 -20.75 -5.78
C CYS A 51 10.09 -22.23 -5.98
N ARG A 52 9.29 -22.93 -6.80
CA ARG A 52 9.45 -24.37 -7.06
C ARG A 52 10.56 -24.69 -8.08
N PHE A 53 11.04 -23.65 -8.80
CA PHE A 53 12.04 -23.81 -9.83
C PHE A 53 13.44 -23.60 -9.24
N GLU A 54 14.39 -24.41 -9.68
CA GLU A 54 15.79 -24.37 -9.20
C GLU A 54 16.46 -23.08 -9.63
N VAL A 55 16.24 -22.65 -10.88
CA VAL A 55 16.81 -21.40 -11.43
C VAL A 55 15.83 -20.25 -11.29
N CYS A 56 15.84 -19.65 -10.12
CA CYS A 56 15.06 -18.46 -9.80
C CYS A 56 15.79 -17.60 -8.77
N PRO A 57 16.15 -16.32 -9.08
CA PRO A 57 15.79 -15.57 -10.30
C PRO A 57 16.50 -16.07 -11.55
N CYS A 58 15.87 -15.87 -12.70
CA CYS A 58 16.44 -16.25 -14.00
C CYS A 58 17.67 -15.39 -14.32
N PRO A 59 18.77 -15.97 -14.81
CA PRO A 59 19.95 -15.24 -15.28
C PRO A 59 19.60 -14.21 -16.37
N PRO A 60 20.23 -13.02 -16.37
CA PRO A 60 19.94 -11.98 -17.35
C PRO A 60 20.07 -12.43 -18.80
N ILE A 61 21.08 -13.26 -19.09
CA ILE A 61 21.34 -13.80 -20.44
C ILE A 61 20.15 -14.60 -20.97
N LEU A 62 19.56 -15.48 -20.15
CA LEU A 62 18.38 -16.28 -20.55
C LEU A 62 17.16 -15.38 -20.75
N ARG A 63 17.01 -14.34 -19.93
CA ARG A 63 15.93 -13.40 -20.07
C ARG A 63 16.05 -12.55 -21.33
N GLU A 64 17.24 -12.09 -21.66
CA GLU A 64 17.49 -11.35 -22.91
C GLU A 64 17.21 -12.20 -24.15
N LYS A 65 17.64 -13.46 -24.14
CA LYS A 65 17.34 -14.42 -25.20
C LYS A 65 15.82 -14.61 -25.37
N TYR A 66 15.11 -14.84 -24.26
CA TYR A 66 13.65 -14.97 -24.25
C TYR A 66 12.97 -13.71 -24.81
N LEU A 67 13.42 -12.50 -24.42
CA LEU A 67 12.85 -11.23 -24.87
C LEU A 67 13.10 -10.99 -26.37
N LYS A 68 14.24 -11.42 -26.91
CA LYS A 68 14.56 -11.36 -28.36
C LYS A 68 13.66 -12.32 -29.14
N ASP A 69 13.54 -13.57 -28.69
CA ASP A 69 12.79 -14.61 -29.40
C ASP A 69 11.28 -14.31 -29.44
N ARG A 70 10.73 -13.69 -28.39
CA ARG A 70 9.31 -13.32 -28.36
C ARG A 70 8.94 -12.12 -29.26
N ALA A 71 9.92 -11.36 -29.72
CA ALA A 71 9.74 -10.20 -30.61
C ALA A 71 8.62 -9.21 -30.18
N GLY A 72 8.48 -9.00 -28.87
CA GLY A 72 7.46 -8.09 -28.30
C GLY A 72 6.04 -8.66 -28.19
N THR A 73 5.78 -9.88 -28.68
CA THR A 73 4.45 -10.49 -28.57
C THR A 73 4.18 -11.03 -27.15
N PRO A 74 2.99 -10.79 -26.57
CA PRO A 74 2.62 -11.35 -25.27
C PRO A 74 2.59 -12.87 -25.29
N THR A 75 3.19 -13.49 -24.29
CA THR A 75 3.24 -14.95 -24.15
C THR A 75 2.27 -15.47 -23.08
N THR A 76 2.08 -16.78 -23.03
CA THR A 76 1.31 -17.42 -21.95
C THR A 76 1.93 -17.18 -20.57
N TYR A 77 3.25 -17.01 -20.49
CA TYR A 77 3.97 -16.71 -19.24
C TYR A 77 3.70 -15.29 -18.74
N ASP A 78 3.60 -14.33 -19.66
CA ASP A 78 3.22 -12.95 -19.33
C ASP A 78 1.79 -12.92 -18.78
N GLN A 79 0.87 -13.68 -19.39
CA GLN A 79 -0.50 -13.78 -18.92
C GLN A 79 -0.59 -14.40 -17.51
N GLN A 80 0.15 -15.49 -17.26
CA GLN A 80 0.21 -16.12 -15.95
C GLN A 80 0.79 -15.18 -14.88
N LEU A 81 1.87 -14.47 -15.23
CA LEU A 81 2.46 -13.48 -14.32
C LEU A 81 1.47 -12.37 -14.01
N TYR A 82 0.79 -11.84 -15.02
CA TYR A 82 -0.22 -10.80 -14.84
C TYR A 82 -1.32 -11.23 -13.86
N GLU A 83 -1.89 -12.44 -14.04
CA GLU A 83 -2.96 -12.95 -13.17
C GLU A 83 -2.51 -13.14 -11.71
N ILE A 84 -1.27 -13.59 -11.50
CA ILE A 84 -0.70 -13.75 -10.17
C ILE A 84 -0.45 -12.37 -9.51
N LEU A 85 0.13 -11.43 -10.27
CA LEU A 85 0.39 -10.07 -9.77
C LEU A 85 -0.92 -9.33 -9.48
N ASP A 86 -1.92 -9.44 -10.34
CA ASP A 86 -3.26 -8.86 -10.15
C ASP A 86 -3.86 -9.32 -8.80
N GLY A 87 -3.83 -10.63 -8.53
CA GLY A 87 -4.33 -11.17 -7.27
C GLY A 87 -3.56 -10.69 -6.02
N ILE A 88 -2.23 -10.57 -6.13
CA ILE A 88 -1.39 -10.10 -5.01
C ILE A 88 -1.62 -8.60 -4.77
N LEU A 89 -1.61 -7.79 -5.82
CA LEU A 89 -1.76 -6.34 -5.73
C LEU A 89 -3.18 -5.95 -5.32
N GLU A 90 -4.21 -6.61 -5.86
CA GLU A 90 -5.61 -6.40 -5.44
C GLU A 90 -5.81 -6.71 -3.95
N SER A 91 -5.22 -7.80 -3.45
CA SER A 91 -5.25 -8.14 -2.03
C SER A 91 -4.53 -7.09 -1.18
N ALA A 92 -3.38 -6.59 -1.65
CA ALA A 92 -2.63 -5.54 -0.99
C ALA A 92 -3.43 -4.23 -0.93
N ASP A 93 -4.03 -3.81 -2.03
CA ASP A 93 -4.82 -2.58 -2.12
C ASP A 93 -6.07 -2.65 -1.24
N LYS A 94 -6.76 -3.79 -1.17
CA LYS A 94 -7.86 -4.02 -0.22
C LYS A 94 -7.41 -3.87 1.23
N HIS A 95 -6.23 -4.40 1.57
CA HIS A 95 -5.67 -4.27 2.91
C HIS A 95 -5.30 -2.82 3.25
N ILE A 96 -4.76 -2.06 2.29
CA ILE A 96 -4.47 -0.63 2.46
C ILE A 96 -5.75 0.15 2.75
N ILE A 97 -6.80 -0.07 1.93
CA ILE A 97 -8.11 0.59 2.10
C ILE A 97 -8.72 0.23 3.46
N PHE A 98 -8.71 -1.04 3.82
CA PHE A 98 -9.22 -1.49 5.12
C PHE A 98 -8.50 -0.82 6.29
N SER A 99 -7.16 -0.79 6.26
CA SER A 99 -6.35 -0.19 7.33
C SER A 99 -6.55 1.32 7.42
N LYS A 100 -6.72 2.01 6.28
CA LYS A 100 -7.09 3.44 6.25
C LYS A 100 -8.48 3.67 6.84
N ASN A 101 -9.47 2.87 6.45
CA ASN A 101 -10.85 3.00 6.94
C ASN A 101 -10.93 2.77 8.46
N VAL A 102 -10.21 1.78 8.99
CA VAL A 102 -10.15 1.53 10.45
C VAL A 102 -9.57 2.75 11.17
N ARG A 103 -8.48 3.33 10.67
CA ARG A 103 -7.88 4.54 11.23
C ARG A 103 -8.86 5.71 11.20
N ASP A 104 -9.50 5.94 10.05
CA ASP A 104 -10.39 7.08 9.83
C ASP A 104 -11.68 6.95 10.67
N SER A 105 -12.22 5.74 10.83
CA SER A 105 -13.35 5.47 11.73
C SER A 105 -13.01 5.77 13.18
N LYS A 106 -11.83 5.35 13.65
CA LYS A 106 -11.36 5.66 15.00
C LYS A 106 -11.12 7.15 15.23
N ALA A 107 -10.60 7.85 14.24
CA ALA A 107 -10.43 9.30 14.28
C ALA A 107 -11.80 10.02 14.37
N ALA A 108 -12.80 9.54 13.61
CA ALA A 108 -14.15 10.06 13.67
C ALA A 108 -14.82 9.81 15.03
N GLU A 109 -14.71 8.61 15.58
CA GLU A 109 -15.21 8.28 16.92
C GLU A 109 -14.63 9.21 18.01
N LEU A 110 -13.33 9.52 17.90
CA LEU A 110 -12.69 10.44 18.82
C LEU A 110 -13.24 11.85 18.69
N GLN A 111 -13.46 12.37 17.47
CA GLN A 111 -14.04 13.68 17.23
C GLN A 111 -15.51 13.79 17.68
N GLU A 112 -16.24 12.68 17.62
CA GLU A 112 -17.63 12.59 18.09
C GLU A 112 -17.76 12.59 19.63
N ASN A 113 -16.64 12.50 20.37
CA ASN A 113 -16.67 12.47 21.82
C ASN A 113 -17.35 13.72 22.40
N PRO A 114 -18.39 13.58 23.27
CA PRO A 114 -19.17 14.69 23.75
C PRO A 114 -18.36 15.67 24.60
N GLU A 115 -17.33 15.19 25.33
CA GLU A 115 -16.45 16.06 26.12
C GLU A 115 -15.59 16.97 25.24
N LEU A 116 -15.08 16.45 24.12
CA LEU A 116 -14.30 17.26 23.17
C LEU A 116 -15.20 18.27 22.45
N LYS A 117 -16.39 17.84 22.00
CA LYS A 117 -17.38 18.73 21.38
C LYS A 117 -17.79 19.89 22.31
N ASN A 118 -18.02 19.61 23.58
CA ASN A 118 -18.35 20.65 24.54
C ASN A 118 -17.21 21.69 24.70
N LYS A 119 -15.95 21.22 24.74
CA LYS A 119 -14.79 22.13 24.79
C LYS A 119 -14.67 22.94 23.51
N ASP A 120 -14.90 22.36 22.34
CA ASP A 120 -14.92 23.07 21.05
C ASP A 120 -15.99 24.15 21.01
N LYS A 121 -17.17 23.88 21.57
CA LYS A 121 -18.26 24.85 21.70
C LYS A 121 -17.87 26.01 22.61
N MET A 122 -17.28 25.72 23.78
CA MET A 122 -16.80 26.76 24.71
C MET A 122 -15.70 27.63 24.08
N ILE A 123 -14.78 27.04 23.29
CA ILE A 123 -13.76 27.81 22.59
C ILE A 123 -14.41 28.78 21.59
N LYS A 124 -15.38 28.31 20.80
CA LYS A 124 -16.11 29.15 19.83
C LYS A 124 -16.82 30.32 20.54
N GLU A 125 -17.55 30.04 21.62
CA GLU A 125 -18.23 31.05 22.40
C GLU A 125 -17.26 32.12 22.98
N CYS A 126 -16.10 31.69 23.47
CA CYS A 126 -15.07 32.62 23.95
C CYS A 126 -14.51 33.50 22.83
N LEU A 127 -14.26 32.92 21.64
CA LEU A 127 -13.75 33.67 20.49
C LEU A 127 -14.78 34.67 19.96
N GLU A 128 -16.07 34.28 19.90
CA GLU A 128 -17.16 35.18 19.49
C GLU A 128 -17.28 36.37 20.46
N LYS A 129 -17.28 36.13 21.78
CA LYS A 129 -17.31 37.18 22.80
C LYS A 129 -16.09 38.09 22.71
N SER A 130 -14.90 37.54 22.50
CA SER A 130 -13.69 38.33 22.31
C SER A 130 -13.82 39.25 21.09
N ARG A 131 -14.38 38.77 20.00
CA ARG A 131 -14.61 39.55 18.79
C ARG A 131 -15.63 40.67 19.01
N GLU A 132 -16.74 40.40 19.69
CA GLU A 132 -17.76 41.40 20.02
C GLU A 132 -17.20 42.52 20.87
N LEU A 133 -16.43 42.20 21.94
CA LEU A 133 -15.80 43.14 22.82
C LEU A 133 -14.73 43.97 22.09
N GLY A 134 -13.95 43.34 21.22
CA GLY A 134 -12.98 44.04 20.36
C GLY A 134 -13.64 45.06 19.44
N LEU A 135 -14.79 44.75 18.85
CA LEU A 135 -15.58 45.67 18.02
C LEU A 135 -16.16 46.86 18.84
N ARG A 136 -16.41 46.64 20.14
CA ARG A 136 -16.86 47.71 21.08
C ARG A 136 -15.71 48.55 21.59
N GLY A 137 -14.44 48.22 21.32
CA GLY A 137 -13.26 48.89 21.80
C GLY A 137 -12.80 48.47 23.23
N GLU A 138 -13.45 47.45 23.80
CA GLU A 138 -13.13 46.87 25.11
C GLU A 138 -11.95 45.87 25.03
N VAL A 139 -10.79 46.36 24.65
CA VAL A 139 -9.61 45.58 24.30
C VAL A 139 -9.15 44.66 25.42
N SER A 140 -9.08 45.16 26.66
CA SER A 140 -8.65 44.38 27.84
C SER A 140 -9.58 43.18 28.11
N ALA A 141 -10.88 43.38 28.00
CA ALA A 141 -11.86 42.32 28.17
C ALA A 141 -11.80 41.30 27.02
N ALA A 142 -11.57 41.76 25.78
CA ALA A 142 -11.38 40.89 24.64
C ALA A 142 -10.17 39.94 24.79
N TYR A 143 -9.03 40.46 25.29
CA TYR A 143 -7.84 39.65 25.59
C TYR A 143 -8.12 38.60 26.68
N SER A 144 -8.86 38.91 27.72
CA SER A 144 -9.21 37.96 28.78
C SER A 144 -10.02 36.76 28.26
N TYR A 145 -10.85 36.95 27.22
CA TYR A 145 -11.56 35.86 26.56
C TYR A 145 -10.67 35.05 25.61
N LEU A 146 -9.64 35.66 24.99
CA LEU A 146 -8.63 34.94 24.22
C LEU A 146 -7.81 34.03 25.13
N ASP A 147 -7.33 34.52 26.28
CA ASP A 147 -6.59 33.70 27.24
C ASP A 147 -7.42 32.51 27.76
N LYS A 148 -8.73 32.74 28.01
CA LYS A 148 -9.66 31.65 28.35
C LYS A 148 -9.79 30.64 27.23
N ALA A 149 -9.89 31.09 25.99
CA ALA A 149 -9.97 30.18 24.84
C ALA A 149 -8.71 29.32 24.68
N GLU A 150 -7.52 29.90 24.92
CA GLU A 150 -6.25 29.18 24.91
C GLU A 150 -6.17 28.13 26.02
N LEU A 151 -6.55 28.48 27.23
CA LEU A 151 -6.59 27.54 28.35
C LEU A 151 -7.51 26.34 28.05
N ILE A 152 -8.69 26.58 27.44
CA ILE A 152 -9.62 25.52 27.07
C ILE A 152 -9.02 24.67 25.95
N ARG A 153 -8.30 25.26 25.00
CA ARG A 153 -7.58 24.51 23.93
C ARG A 153 -6.53 23.57 24.51
N GLU A 154 -5.74 24.03 25.47
CA GLU A 154 -4.78 23.17 26.16
C GLU A 154 -5.47 22.01 26.89
N GLN A 155 -6.56 22.30 27.60
CA GLN A 155 -7.34 21.28 28.29
C GLN A 155 -7.96 20.28 27.30
N ARG A 156 -8.39 20.75 26.12
CA ARG A 156 -8.90 19.90 25.04
C ARG A 156 -7.80 18.98 24.51
N SER A 157 -6.62 19.52 24.24
CA SER A 157 -5.48 18.73 23.76
C SER A 157 -5.04 17.67 24.77
N LYS A 158 -4.99 18.02 26.07
CA LYS A 158 -4.68 17.05 27.14
C LYS A 158 -5.72 15.94 27.18
N LYS A 159 -7.00 16.30 27.10
CA LYS A 159 -8.08 15.30 27.12
C LYS A 159 -8.08 14.42 25.88
N GLU A 160 -7.86 14.99 24.71
CA GLU A 160 -7.71 14.26 23.47
C GLU A 160 -6.55 13.24 23.55
N TYR A 161 -5.42 13.67 24.09
CA TYR A 161 -4.28 12.79 24.34
C TYR A 161 -4.61 11.65 25.31
N GLU A 162 -5.32 11.92 26.41
CA GLU A 162 -5.77 10.88 27.35
C GLU A 162 -6.73 9.87 26.72
N LEU A 163 -7.67 10.34 25.90
CA LEU A 163 -8.60 9.49 25.18
C LEU A 163 -7.90 8.63 24.13
N GLN A 164 -6.92 9.20 23.41
CA GLN A 164 -6.05 8.48 22.50
C GLN A 164 -5.25 7.41 23.24
N LYS A 165 -4.80 7.68 24.45
CA LYS A 165 -4.02 6.74 25.27
C LYS A 165 -4.89 5.60 25.83
N ARG A 166 -6.16 5.84 26.14
CA ARG A 166 -7.11 4.83 26.61
C ARG A 166 -7.70 3.96 25.51
N GLY A 167 -8.02 4.57 24.37
CA GLY A 167 -8.47 3.82 23.18
C GLY A 167 -7.26 3.37 22.39
N SER A 168 -7.25 2.19 21.78
CA SER A 168 -6.11 1.59 21.07
C SER A 168 -5.20 2.62 20.34
N GLU A 169 -4.33 3.24 21.12
CA GLU A 169 -3.34 4.27 20.73
C GLU A 169 -2.52 3.84 19.51
N LYS A 170 -2.47 2.51 19.32
CA LYS A 170 -1.76 1.88 18.22
C LYS A 170 -2.44 2.08 16.86
N GLU A 171 -3.75 2.28 16.82
CA GLU A 171 -4.53 2.32 15.56
C GLU A 171 -4.71 3.75 15.01
N LEU A 172 -4.70 4.77 15.87
CA LEU A 172 -4.87 6.17 15.46
C LEU A 172 -3.58 6.82 14.95
N ARG A 173 -2.43 6.37 15.49
CA ARG A 173 -1.11 6.91 15.15
C ARG A 173 -0.36 6.00 14.18
N ILE A 174 -1.04 5.55 13.13
CA ILE A 174 -0.45 4.73 12.09
C ILE A 174 -0.49 5.44 10.75
N THR A 175 0.59 5.30 10.01
CA THR A 175 0.65 5.63 8.58
C THR A 175 0.72 4.33 7.80
N VAL A 176 -0.15 4.18 6.81
CA VAL A 176 -0.18 3.00 5.95
C VAL A 176 0.56 3.31 4.65
N CYS A 177 1.57 2.53 4.33
CA CYS A 177 2.28 2.67 3.07
C CYS A 177 1.37 2.28 1.91
N GLU A 178 1.16 3.18 0.96
CA GLU A 178 0.31 2.96 -0.23
C GLU A 178 0.89 1.97 -1.24
N VAL A 179 2.16 1.62 -1.10
CA VAL A 179 2.85 0.71 -2.02
C VAL A 179 2.79 -0.74 -1.54
N CYS A 180 3.13 -1.00 -0.26
CA CYS A 180 3.46 -2.34 0.21
C CYS A 180 2.67 -2.80 1.43
N THR A 181 1.58 -2.12 1.80
CA THR A 181 0.72 -2.46 2.95
C THR A 181 1.36 -2.34 4.34
N ALA A 182 2.61 -1.91 4.44
CA ALA A 182 3.26 -1.75 5.73
C ALA A 182 2.58 -0.65 6.55
N VAL A 183 2.39 -0.95 7.84
CA VAL A 183 1.84 -0.03 8.82
C VAL A 183 2.97 0.50 9.68
N ILE A 184 3.18 1.80 9.66
CA ILE A 184 4.25 2.50 10.36
C ILE A 184 3.63 3.37 11.45
N ARG A 185 4.18 3.31 12.66
CA ARG A 185 3.69 4.16 13.76
C ARG A 185 4.20 5.58 13.59
N GLN A 186 3.34 6.54 13.88
CA GLN A 186 3.65 7.96 13.73
C GLN A 186 4.72 8.46 14.73
N SER A 187 4.87 7.79 15.88
CA SER A 187 5.94 8.10 16.86
C SER A 187 7.35 7.88 16.31
N ASP A 188 7.47 7.01 15.29
CA ASP A 188 8.75 6.57 14.76
C ASP A 188 8.91 7.00 13.28
N LEU A 189 8.15 8.03 12.85
CA LEU A 189 7.91 8.29 11.42
C LEU A 189 9.20 8.69 10.69
N GLU A 190 10.02 9.56 11.27
CA GLU A 190 11.17 10.15 10.55
C GLU A 190 12.23 9.10 10.19
N GLY A 191 12.74 8.35 11.14
CA GLY A 191 13.75 7.32 10.84
C GLY A 191 13.19 6.05 10.18
N ARG A 192 12.02 5.57 10.63
CA ARG A 192 11.45 4.31 10.12
C ARG A 192 10.84 4.41 8.73
N MET A 193 10.44 5.60 8.28
CA MET A 193 9.95 5.75 6.92
C MET A 193 11.09 5.56 5.91
N GLU A 194 12.26 6.11 6.19
CA GLU A 194 13.46 5.93 5.35
C GLU A 194 13.90 4.47 5.32
N GLU A 195 14.01 3.82 6.47
CA GLU A 195 14.33 2.40 6.58
C GLU A 195 13.30 1.53 5.85
N HIS A 196 12.02 1.90 5.97
CA HIS A 196 10.93 1.19 5.30
C HIS A 196 11.05 1.25 3.77
N VAL A 197 11.32 2.44 3.20
CA VAL A 197 11.45 2.63 1.75
C VAL A 197 12.65 1.85 1.19
N VAL A 198 13.74 1.75 1.94
CA VAL A 198 14.92 0.95 1.58
C VAL A 198 14.66 -0.55 1.78
N GLY A 199 13.65 -0.92 2.57
CA GLY A 199 13.33 -2.28 2.96
C GLY A 199 12.96 -3.20 1.78
N ARG A 200 13.27 -4.50 1.93
CA ARG A 200 13.02 -5.52 0.88
C ARG A 200 11.56 -5.60 0.45
N GLN A 201 10.63 -5.56 1.40
CA GLN A 201 9.20 -5.65 1.12
C GLN A 201 8.72 -4.48 0.25
N HIS A 202 9.12 -3.25 0.58
CA HIS A 202 8.73 -2.06 -0.19
C HIS A 202 9.29 -2.12 -1.61
N LYS A 203 10.58 -2.42 -1.77
CA LYS A 203 11.23 -2.61 -3.07
C LYS A 203 10.60 -3.73 -3.91
N ALA A 204 10.21 -4.84 -3.27
CA ALA A 204 9.53 -5.94 -3.93
C ALA A 204 8.18 -5.49 -4.52
N PHE A 205 7.37 -4.76 -3.74
CA PHE A 205 6.09 -4.23 -4.22
C PHE A 205 6.25 -3.19 -5.32
N LEU A 206 7.24 -2.29 -5.20
CA LEU A 206 7.54 -1.34 -6.28
C LEU A 206 7.85 -2.08 -7.58
N LYS A 207 8.70 -3.10 -7.52
CA LYS A 207 9.06 -3.88 -8.71
C LYS A 207 7.87 -4.65 -9.28
N MET A 208 7.03 -5.24 -8.42
CA MET A 208 5.81 -5.93 -8.86
C MET A 208 4.82 -4.97 -9.52
N ARG A 209 4.61 -3.76 -8.97
CA ARG A 209 3.74 -2.74 -9.58
C ARG A 209 4.28 -2.25 -10.91
N GLU A 210 5.59 -1.98 -11.01
CA GLU A 210 6.25 -1.60 -12.26
C GLU A 210 6.04 -2.66 -13.36
N VAL A 211 6.31 -3.93 -13.05
CA VAL A 211 6.12 -5.04 -14.01
C VAL A 211 4.65 -5.19 -14.38
N PHE A 212 3.74 -5.06 -13.42
CA PHE A 212 2.30 -5.14 -13.65
C PHE A 212 1.80 -4.06 -14.62
N GLU A 213 2.22 -2.81 -14.44
CA GLU A 213 1.86 -1.72 -15.36
C GLU A 213 2.47 -1.90 -16.75
N ASN A 214 3.70 -2.43 -16.84
CA ASN A 214 4.32 -2.77 -18.11
C ASN A 214 3.56 -3.88 -18.86
N LEU A 215 3.08 -4.91 -18.16
CA LEU A 215 2.27 -5.98 -18.75
C LEU A 215 0.90 -5.46 -19.20
N LYS A 216 0.30 -4.58 -18.43
CA LYS A 216 -0.98 -3.92 -18.74
C LYS A 216 -0.87 -3.00 -19.96
N SER A 217 0.20 -2.22 -20.07
CA SER A 217 0.47 -1.36 -21.24
C SER A 217 0.79 -2.17 -22.49
N ALA A 218 1.32 -3.40 -22.36
CA ALA A 218 1.48 -4.36 -23.45
C ALA A 218 0.17 -5.01 -23.90
N GLY A 219 -0.98 -4.60 -23.35
CA GLY A 219 -2.32 -5.10 -23.74
C GLY A 219 -2.74 -6.41 -23.09
N ILE A 220 -2.02 -6.86 -22.07
CA ILE A 220 -2.39 -8.07 -21.32
C ILE A 220 -3.48 -7.70 -20.32
N VAL A 221 -4.66 -8.29 -20.47
CA VAL A 221 -5.83 -8.02 -19.63
C VAL A 221 -6.28 -9.30 -18.95
N ASN A 222 -6.69 -9.21 -17.70
CA ASN A 222 -7.24 -10.34 -16.97
C ASN A 222 -8.58 -10.77 -17.56
N LYS A 223 -8.65 -11.96 -18.12
CA LYS A 223 -9.88 -12.55 -18.70
C LYS A 223 -11.01 -12.69 -17.66
N ARG A 224 -10.68 -12.78 -16.37
CA ARG A 224 -11.66 -12.86 -15.28
C ARG A 224 -12.38 -11.53 -15.01
N ASN A 225 -11.73 -10.39 -15.26
CA ASN A 225 -12.29 -9.07 -15.01
C ASN A 225 -13.14 -8.55 -16.18
N SER A 226 -12.93 -9.01 -17.39
CA SER A 226 -13.78 -8.63 -18.55
C SER A 226 -15.26 -8.95 -18.30
N GLY A 227 -15.57 -10.07 -17.62
CA GLY A 227 -16.93 -10.42 -17.23
C GLY A 227 -17.53 -9.59 -16.09
N LYS A 228 -16.71 -9.07 -15.16
CA LYS A 228 -17.19 -8.24 -14.04
C LYS A 228 -17.46 -6.80 -14.47
N ILE A 229 -16.60 -6.22 -15.32
CA ILE A 229 -16.78 -4.87 -15.88
C ILE A 229 -18.06 -4.83 -16.73
N ALA A 230 -18.31 -5.85 -17.54
CA ALA A 230 -19.55 -5.95 -18.34
C ALA A 230 -20.81 -6.06 -17.45
N ARG A 231 -20.72 -6.76 -16.29
CA ARG A 231 -21.85 -6.88 -15.35
C ARG A 231 -22.09 -5.60 -14.53
N GLN A 232 -21.04 -4.88 -14.14
CA GLN A 232 -21.18 -3.58 -13.45
C GLN A 232 -21.68 -2.49 -14.39
N GLY A 233 -21.21 -2.44 -15.63
CA GLY A 233 -21.72 -1.53 -16.66
C GLY A 233 -23.22 -1.74 -16.92
N LYS A 234 -23.69 -2.99 -17.05
CA LYS A 234 -25.12 -3.32 -17.22
C LYS A 234 -25.96 -2.93 -16.00
N ARG A 235 -25.48 -3.13 -14.77
CA ARG A 235 -26.20 -2.72 -13.55
C ARG A 235 -26.30 -1.21 -13.41
N LYS A 236 -25.24 -0.46 -13.72
CA LYS A 236 -25.27 1.01 -13.72
C LYS A 236 -26.22 1.56 -14.76
N PHE A 237 -26.27 0.97 -15.96
CA PHE A 237 -27.18 1.38 -17.05
C PHE A 237 -28.66 1.10 -16.73
N GLN A 238 -28.95 -0.02 -16.02
CA GLN A 238 -30.31 -0.34 -15.58
C GLN A 238 -30.81 0.56 -14.43
N SER A 239 -29.91 1.03 -13.55
CA SER A 239 -30.28 1.96 -12.47
C SER A 239 -30.55 3.38 -13.00
N ILE A 240 -29.86 3.82 -14.02
CA ILE A 240 -30.07 5.13 -14.66
C ILE A 240 -31.41 5.15 -15.43
N ARG A 241 -31.80 4.04 -16.05
CA ARG A 241 -33.08 3.92 -16.78
C ARG A 241 -34.33 3.98 -15.86
N LYS A 242 -34.16 3.69 -14.56
CA LYS A 242 -35.24 3.78 -13.54
C LYS A 242 -35.39 5.18 -12.95
N LEU A 243 -34.49 6.12 -13.21
CA LEU A 243 -34.47 7.46 -12.64
C LEU A 243 -34.94 8.56 -13.59
N VAL A 244 -35.29 8.22 -14.82
CA VAL A 244 -35.86 9.18 -15.82
C VAL A 244 -37.22 8.65 -16.24
N PRO A 245 -38.34 9.19 -15.72
CA PRO A 245 -39.66 9.00 -16.36
C PRO A 245 -39.66 9.75 -17.69
N LEU A 246 -39.98 9.04 -18.73
CA LEU A 246 -40.31 9.64 -20.02
C LEU A 246 -41.80 10.01 -19.96
N ASP A 247 -42.07 11.29 -19.80
CA ASP A 247 -43.30 11.91 -20.25
C ASP A 247 -43.18 12.32 -21.73
#